data_4c0ac6d05467b056c35354576038fec6
#
_entry.id   4c0ac6d05467b056c35354576038fec6
#
_cell.length_a   1.000
_cell.length_b   1.000
_cell.length_c   1.000
_cell.angle_alpha   90.00
_cell.angle_beta   90.00
_cell.angle_gamma   90.00
#
_symmetry.space_group_name_H-M   'P 1'
#
loop_
_entity.id
_entity.type
_entity.pdbx_description
1 polymer ?
#
loop_
_entity_poly.entity_id
_entity_poly.type
_entity_poly.pdbx_seq_one_letter_code
_entity_poly.pdbx_strand_id
1 'polypeptide(L)'
;MRRLLTFVVLAVVIGGAMGTLMSRDPGYVLITYADMSFETSVWFALLALITLYFLLRLIIAIWTRLARGGAGVANWRQDRRVRTAHTNTVRGLALVGEGDWVGGRKALLNAAPDSSTPLVNYVGAAYAANKLGDVGERDQCLLKAAESTPDAALAVALTKAEMQSATQQYANARATLEQAKVDAPNHTRVLRQLAESYEQLGDWPALLALVPELRKRAVYDTDTMRASLRRWWIGRFDHVTVAAGDDARRELLAQWSGVDKDLRSDPELIAAYVQALTRAGAADEAESTLSKALKQDWNEGLVALYGRLHMGAARQLATAQAWLKPHPNDPALLLALGRIALANDDRAKAREYLEASLAARPSAEVSTELGRLYLATGERARAGELLGQALTIGGETGDSPLRSNAIVEAHS
;
A
#
# COMPACT_ATOMS: atom_id res chain seq x y z
N MET A 1 -58.16 -39.91 3.22
CA MET A 1 -59.33 -40.75 3.01
C MET A 1 -60.16 -40.95 4.27
N ARG A 2 -59.63 -41.42 5.43
CA ARG A 2 -60.41 -41.67 6.67
C ARG A 2 -61.21 -40.44 7.18
N ARG A 3 -60.68 -39.27 7.14
CA ARG A 3 -61.34 -38.00 7.60
C ARG A 3 -62.49 -37.60 6.66
N LEU A 4 -62.37 -37.85 5.37
CA LEU A 4 -63.41 -37.54 4.39
C LEU A 4 -64.60 -38.46 4.57
N LEU A 5 -64.36 -39.76 4.83
CA LEU A 5 -65.37 -40.78 5.10
C LEU A 5 -66.12 -40.45 6.42
N THR A 6 -65.45 -40.05 7.47
CA THR A 6 -66.09 -39.62 8.72
C THR A 6 -66.99 -38.41 8.53
N PHE A 7 -66.59 -37.43 7.70
CA PHE A 7 -67.41 -36.27 7.40
C PHE A 7 -68.65 -36.62 6.59
N VAL A 8 -68.51 -37.52 5.65
CA VAL A 8 -69.68 -38.02 4.84
C VAL A 8 -70.67 -38.78 5.71
N VAL A 9 -70.21 -39.72 6.54
CA VAL A 9 -71.06 -40.45 7.48
C VAL A 9 -71.77 -39.52 8.46
N LEU A 10 -71.03 -38.52 9.01
CA LEU A 10 -71.61 -37.54 9.93
C LEU A 10 -72.67 -36.66 9.22
N ALA A 11 -72.47 -36.29 7.98
CA ALA A 11 -73.39 -35.51 7.18
C ALA A 11 -74.67 -36.30 6.86
N VAL A 12 -74.56 -37.61 6.56
CA VAL A 12 -75.74 -38.52 6.33
C VAL A 12 -76.53 -38.69 7.61
N VAL A 13 -75.87 -38.91 8.74
CA VAL A 13 -76.56 -39.07 10.04
C VAL A 13 -77.26 -37.76 10.47
N ILE A 14 -76.63 -36.64 10.31
CA ILE A 14 -77.22 -35.32 10.62
C ILE A 14 -78.42 -35.06 9.64
N GLY A 15 -78.20 -35.30 8.35
CA GLY A 15 -79.28 -35.15 7.35
C GLY A 15 -80.50 -36.05 7.58
N GLY A 16 -80.32 -37.31 7.98
CA GLY A 16 -81.38 -38.23 8.33
C GLY A 16 -82.13 -37.80 9.62
N ALA A 17 -81.37 -37.39 10.67
CA ALA A 17 -81.95 -36.84 11.89
C ALA A 17 -82.79 -35.57 11.64
N MET A 18 -82.27 -34.70 10.78
CA MET A 18 -82.91 -33.43 10.39
C MET A 18 -84.17 -33.68 9.58
N GLY A 19 -84.19 -34.68 8.68
CA GLY A 19 -85.38 -35.09 7.90
C GLY A 19 -86.52 -35.60 8.76
N THR A 20 -86.22 -36.36 9.83
CA THR A 20 -87.22 -36.84 10.79
C THR A 20 -87.79 -35.78 11.68
N LEU A 21 -86.99 -34.79 12.04
CA LEU A 21 -87.46 -33.61 12.81
C LEU A 21 -88.30 -32.65 11.95
N MET A 22 -88.01 -32.52 10.68
CA MET A 22 -88.75 -31.72 9.70
C MET A 22 -90.11 -32.16 9.41
N SER A 23 -90.33 -33.50 9.53
CA SER A 23 -91.66 -34.18 9.29
C SER A 23 -92.60 -34.08 10.48
N ARG A 24 -92.12 -33.69 11.71
CA ARG A 24 -93.00 -33.66 12.93
C ARG A 24 -93.50 -32.25 13.25
N ASP A 25 -92.75 -31.21 12.96
CA ASP A 25 -93.22 -29.82 13.18
C ASP A 25 -92.42 -28.87 12.28
N PRO A 26 -93.02 -28.34 11.17
CA PRO A 26 -92.35 -27.59 10.15
C PRO A 26 -92.02 -26.16 10.64
N GLY A 27 -92.34 -25.68 11.82
CA GLY A 27 -92.10 -24.35 12.33
C GLY A 27 -92.00 -23.28 11.24
N TYR A 28 -92.60 -22.16 11.36
CA TYR A 28 -92.46 -21.07 10.38
C TYR A 28 -91.79 -19.83 10.97
N VAL A 29 -91.01 -19.13 10.13
CA VAL A 29 -90.41 -17.83 10.43
C VAL A 29 -91.13 -16.80 9.56
N LEU A 30 -91.80 -15.85 10.20
CA LEU A 30 -92.39 -14.71 9.50
C LEU A 30 -91.51 -13.48 9.68
N ILE A 31 -90.95 -12.97 8.58
CA ILE A 31 -90.20 -11.73 8.57
C ILE A 31 -91.05 -10.70 7.86
N THR A 32 -91.53 -9.70 8.64
CA THR A 32 -92.37 -8.63 8.11
C THR A 32 -91.49 -7.35 8.07
N TYR A 33 -91.31 -6.79 6.90
CA TYR A 33 -90.66 -5.51 6.74
C TYR A 33 -91.51 -4.62 5.83
N ALA A 34 -91.98 -3.48 6.39
CA ALA A 34 -92.98 -2.58 5.78
C ALA A 34 -94.24 -3.35 5.28
N ASP A 35 -94.53 -3.28 4.01
CA ASP A 35 -95.79 -3.95 3.46
C ASP A 35 -95.50 -5.35 2.86
N MET A 36 -94.29 -5.89 3.06
CA MET A 36 -93.97 -7.25 2.55
C MET A 36 -93.76 -8.22 3.72
N SER A 37 -94.49 -9.35 3.68
CA SER A 37 -94.32 -10.47 4.58
C SER A 37 -93.68 -11.65 3.87
N PHE A 38 -92.59 -12.14 4.35
CA PHE A 38 -91.91 -13.34 3.88
C PHE A 38 -92.18 -14.49 4.87
N GLU A 39 -92.89 -15.47 4.45
CA GLU A 39 -93.11 -16.69 5.20
C GLU A 39 -92.17 -17.78 4.72
N THR A 40 -91.33 -18.32 5.61
CA THR A 40 -90.42 -19.40 5.27
C THR A 40 -90.33 -20.40 6.40
N SER A 41 -89.99 -21.66 6.08
CA SER A 41 -89.76 -22.68 7.09
C SER A 41 -88.49 -22.36 7.89
N VAL A 42 -88.52 -22.57 9.22
CA VAL A 42 -87.35 -22.43 10.11
C VAL A 42 -86.14 -23.16 9.59
N TRP A 43 -86.36 -24.31 8.98
CA TRP A 43 -85.32 -25.12 8.39
C TRP A 43 -84.71 -24.52 7.13
N PHE A 44 -85.52 -23.86 6.32
CA PHE A 44 -84.99 -23.11 5.17
C PHE A 44 -84.23 -21.91 5.59
N ALA A 45 -84.63 -21.13 6.60
CA ALA A 45 -83.92 -20.02 7.16
C ALA A 45 -82.58 -20.44 7.77
N LEU A 46 -82.57 -21.60 8.47
CA LEU A 46 -81.34 -22.17 9.03
C LEU A 46 -80.36 -22.61 7.90
N LEU A 47 -80.81 -23.23 6.86
CA LEU A 47 -80.04 -23.64 5.72
C LEU A 47 -79.44 -22.43 4.99
N ALA A 48 -80.24 -21.40 4.79
CA ALA A 48 -79.81 -20.16 4.17
C ALA A 48 -78.71 -19.48 5.01
N LEU A 49 -78.87 -19.47 6.32
CA LEU A 49 -77.90 -18.88 7.24
C LEU A 49 -76.56 -19.68 7.25
N ILE A 50 -76.66 -21.01 7.24
CA ILE A 50 -75.48 -21.90 7.12
C ILE A 50 -74.76 -21.66 5.79
N THR A 51 -75.54 -21.61 4.71
CA THR A 51 -75.02 -21.41 3.35
C THR A 51 -74.32 -20.03 3.26
N LEU A 52 -74.96 -18.98 3.82
CA LEU A 52 -74.39 -17.64 3.87
C LEU A 52 -73.07 -17.61 4.68
N TYR A 53 -73.05 -18.31 5.83
CA TYR A 53 -71.83 -18.43 6.64
C TYR A 53 -70.66 -19.09 5.84
N PHE A 54 -70.91 -20.19 5.16
CA PHE A 54 -69.92 -20.86 4.36
C PHE A 54 -69.47 -20.01 3.16
N LEU A 55 -70.37 -19.30 2.51
CA LEU A 55 -70.08 -18.39 1.41
C LEU A 55 -69.21 -17.22 1.91
N LEU A 56 -69.55 -16.63 3.05
CA LEU A 56 -68.76 -15.54 3.66
C LEU A 56 -67.37 -16.05 4.03
N ARG A 57 -67.26 -17.24 4.61
CA ARG A 57 -65.98 -17.85 4.96
C ARG A 57 -65.15 -18.19 3.72
N LEU A 58 -65.76 -18.61 2.64
CA LEU A 58 -65.10 -18.86 1.36
C LEU A 58 -64.54 -17.56 0.76
N ILE A 59 -65.34 -16.50 0.77
CA ILE A 59 -64.93 -15.17 0.30
C ILE A 59 -63.72 -14.66 1.11
N ILE A 60 -63.80 -14.77 2.44
CA ILE A 60 -62.66 -14.38 3.32
C ILE A 60 -61.45 -15.26 3.03
N ALA A 61 -61.59 -16.55 2.84
CA ALA A 61 -60.48 -17.47 2.53
C ALA A 61 -59.85 -17.17 1.17
N ILE A 62 -60.65 -16.83 0.17
CA ILE A 62 -60.14 -16.42 -1.14
C ILE A 62 -59.41 -15.07 -1.01
N TRP A 63 -60.00 -14.07 -0.33
CA TRP A 63 -59.38 -12.77 -0.10
C TRP A 63 -58.04 -12.86 0.64
N THR A 64 -57.98 -13.64 1.73
CA THR A 64 -56.73 -13.87 2.47
C THR A 64 -55.69 -14.63 1.68
N ARG A 65 -56.07 -15.55 0.80
CA ARG A 65 -55.14 -16.21 -0.11
C ARG A 65 -54.62 -15.29 -1.20
N LEU A 66 -55.46 -14.43 -1.81
CA LEU A 66 -55.02 -13.42 -2.77
C LEU A 66 -54.09 -12.40 -2.13
N ALA A 67 -54.46 -11.88 -0.94
CA ALA A 67 -53.63 -10.91 -0.20
C ALA A 67 -52.27 -11.50 0.22
N ARG A 68 -52.20 -12.75 0.66
CA ARG A 68 -50.95 -13.46 1.01
C ARG A 68 -50.17 -13.93 -0.23
N GLY A 69 -50.80 -14.18 -1.33
CA GLY A 69 -50.18 -14.58 -2.59
C GLY A 69 -49.29 -13.48 -3.19
N GLY A 70 -49.70 -12.21 -3.07
CA GLY A 70 -48.92 -11.08 -3.50
C GLY A 70 -47.59 -10.94 -2.76
N ALA A 71 -47.59 -11.09 -1.44
CA ALA A 71 -46.39 -11.07 -0.61
C ALA A 71 -45.44 -12.26 -0.91
N GLY A 72 -45.99 -13.44 -1.13
CA GLY A 72 -45.22 -14.63 -1.47
C GLY A 72 -44.49 -14.51 -2.83
N VAL A 73 -45.15 -13.92 -3.83
CA VAL A 73 -44.54 -13.71 -5.16
C VAL A 73 -43.47 -12.60 -5.08
N ALA A 74 -43.68 -11.55 -4.30
CA ALA A 74 -42.66 -10.50 -4.10
C ALA A 74 -41.44 -11.10 -3.40
N ASN A 75 -41.60 -11.84 -2.32
CA ASN A 75 -40.50 -12.50 -1.60
C ASN A 75 -39.77 -13.54 -2.49
N TRP A 76 -40.49 -14.33 -3.27
CA TRP A 76 -39.90 -15.28 -4.21
C TRP A 76 -39.05 -14.58 -5.31
N ARG A 77 -39.55 -13.46 -5.84
CA ARG A 77 -38.77 -12.64 -6.82
C ARG A 77 -37.54 -12.07 -6.18
N GLN A 78 -37.63 -11.57 -4.95
CA GLN A 78 -36.50 -11.05 -4.20
C GLN A 78 -35.42 -12.14 -3.93
N ASP A 79 -35.87 -13.31 -3.45
CA ASP A 79 -34.96 -14.45 -3.22
C ASP A 79 -34.26 -14.91 -4.50
N ARG A 80 -34.98 -14.90 -5.62
CA ARG A 80 -34.41 -15.24 -6.91
C ARG A 80 -33.36 -14.21 -7.36
N ARG A 81 -33.62 -12.92 -7.16
CA ARG A 81 -32.66 -11.85 -7.46
C ARG A 81 -31.39 -12.01 -6.64
N VAL A 82 -31.51 -12.19 -5.33
CA VAL A 82 -30.38 -12.40 -4.42
C VAL A 82 -29.55 -13.63 -4.83
N ARG A 83 -30.19 -14.76 -5.15
CA ARG A 83 -29.48 -15.98 -5.63
C ARG A 83 -28.75 -15.71 -6.96
N THR A 84 -29.39 -15.02 -7.89
CA THR A 84 -28.77 -14.67 -9.18
C THR A 84 -27.61 -13.71 -8.96
N ALA A 85 -27.76 -12.71 -8.08
CA ALA A 85 -26.69 -11.79 -7.71
C ALA A 85 -25.51 -12.56 -7.10
N HIS A 86 -25.74 -13.49 -6.18
CA HIS A 86 -24.69 -14.32 -5.61
C HIS A 86 -23.91 -15.11 -6.68
N THR A 87 -24.63 -15.77 -7.59
CA THR A 87 -24.02 -16.52 -8.70
C THR A 87 -23.18 -15.60 -9.59
N ASN A 88 -23.69 -14.41 -9.92
CA ASN A 88 -22.97 -13.42 -10.71
C ASN A 88 -21.76 -12.84 -9.97
N THR A 89 -21.83 -12.67 -8.64
CA THR A 89 -20.69 -12.26 -7.82
C THR A 89 -19.56 -13.29 -7.91
N VAL A 90 -19.87 -14.57 -7.66
CA VAL A 90 -18.89 -15.65 -7.74
C VAL A 90 -18.28 -15.74 -9.15
N ARG A 91 -19.13 -15.70 -10.19
CA ARG A 91 -18.65 -15.69 -11.58
C ARG A 91 -17.79 -14.47 -11.88
N GLY A 92 -18.19 -13.30 -11.43
CA GLY A 92 -17.43 -12.06 -11.65
C GLY A 92 -16.06 -12.11 -10.98
N LEU A 93 -15.96 -12.62 -9.75
CA LEU A 93 -14.69 -12.82 -9.06
C LEU A 93 -13.80 -13.85 -9.75
N ALA A 94 -14.39 -14.94 -10.28
CA ALA A 94 -13.66 -15.94 -11.06
C ALA A 94 -13.06 -15.31 -12.33
N LEU A 95 -13.85 -14.56 -13.11
CA LEU A 95 -13.38 -13.86 -14.30
C LEU A 95 -12.25 -12.85 -13.99
N VAL A 96 -12.36 -12.12 -12.87
CA VAL A 96 -11.27 -11.25 -12.38
C VAL A 96 -10.03 -12.06 -12.08
N GLY A 97 -10.14 -13.22 -11.44
CA GLY A 97 -9.03 -14.13 -11.17
C GLY A 97 -8.39 -14.71 -12.43
N GLU A 98 -9.16 -14.93 -13.48
CA GLU A 98 -8.72 -15.40 -14.80
C GLU A 98 -8.10 -14.28 -15.66
N GLY A 99 -8.23 -13.00 -15.24
CA GLY A 99 -7.73 -11.84 -15.99
C GLY A 99 -8.71 -11.26 -17.01
N ASP A 100 -9.95 -11.77 -17.08
CA ASP A 100 -11.03 -11.13 -17.85
C ASP A 100 -11.62 -9.96 -17.05
N TRP A 101 -10.87 -8.83 -17.08
CA TRP A 101 -11.22 -7.61 -16.34
C TRP A 101 -12.55 -7.02 -16.80
N VAL A 102 -12.84 -7.05 -18.10
CA VAL A 102 -14.06 -6.48 -18.69
C VAL A 102 -15.30 -7.33 -18.30
N GLY A 103 -15.22 -8.64 -18.48
CA GLY A 103 -16.29 -9.57 -18.12
C GLY A 103 -16.54 -9.58 -16.62
N GLY A 104 -15.47 -9.64 -15.83
CA GLY A 104 -15.52 -9.61 -14.37
C GLY A 104 -16.18 -8.36 -13.82
N ARG A 105 -15.72 -7.17 -14.27
CA ARG A 105 -16.31 -5.89 -13.90
C ARG A 105 -17.80 -5.82 -14.18
N LYS A 106 -18.21 -6.19 -15.40
CA LYS A 106 -19.61 -6.18 -15.81
C LYS A 106 -20.46 -7.12 -14.94
N ALA A 107 -19.98 -8.33 -14.67
CA ALA A 107 -20.68 -9.29 -13.85
C ALA A 107 -20.86 -8.80 -12.40
N LEU A 108 -19.81 -8.22 -11.82
CA LEU A 108 -19.81 -7.69 -10.45
C LEU A 108 -20.74 -6.47 -10.31
N LEU A 109 -20.71 -5.54 -11.26
CA LEU A 109 -21.59 -4.36 -11.25
C LEU A 109 -23.07 -4.74 -11.42
N ASN A 110 -23.36 -5.72 -12.26
CA ASN A 110 -24.72 -6.22 -12.44
C ASN A 110 -25.26 -6.95 -11.19
N ALA A 111 -24.37 -7.57 -10.41
CA ALA A 111 -24.74 -8.26 -9.18
C ALA A 111 -24.91 -7.30 -7.99
N ALA A 112 -24.17 -6.19 -7.94
CA ALA A 112 -24.08 -5.32 -6.78
C ALA A 112 -25.42 -4.85 -6.20
N PRO A 113 -26.43 -4.40 -6.99
CA PRO A 113 -27.67 -3.86 -6.46
C PRO A 113 -28.52 -4.87 -5.68
N ASP A 114 -28.49 -6.15 -6.08
CA ASP A 114 -29.29 -7.23 -5.49
C ASP A 114 -28.44 -8.15 -4.58
N SER A 115 -27.14 -7.84 -4.40
CA SER A 115 -26.21 -8.64 -3.59
C SER A 115 -26.40 -8.39 -2.09
N SER A 116 -26.25 -9.45 -1.29
CA SER A 116 -26.14 -9.33 0.17
C SER A 116 -24.80 -8.72 0.61
N THR A 117 -23.81 -8.66 -0.30
CA THR A 117 -22.46 -8.13 -0.05
C THR A 117 -22.04 -7.16 -1.14
N PRO A 118 -22.73 -6.01 -1.30
CA PRO A 118 -22.45 -5.07 -2.39
C PRO A 118 -21.03 -4.48 -2.32
N LEU A 119 -20.47 -4.33 -1.13
CA LEU A 119 -19.08 -3.93 -0.92
C LEU A 119 -18.11 -4.78 -1.74
N VAL A 120 -18.23 -6.12 -1.67
CA VAL A 120 -17.33 -7.05 -2.37
C VAL A 120 -17.42 -6.86 -3.88
N ASN A 121 -18.65 -6.67 -4.37
CA ASN A 121 -18.90 -6.46 -5.79
C ASN A 121 -18.30 -5.17 -6.31
N TYR A 122 -18.50 -4.07 -5.58
CA TYR A 122 -17.95 -2.76 -5.97
C TYR A 122 -16.41 -2.73 -5.85
N VAL A 123 -15.83 -3.31 -4.80
CA VAL A 123 -14.37 -3.39 -4.65
C VAL A 123 -13.75 -4.26 -5.74
N GLY A 124 -14.36 -5.41 -6.05
CA GLY A 124 -13.91 -6.28 -7.15
C GLY A 124 -14.02 -5.60 -8.51
N ALA A 125 -15.11 -4.87 -8.76
CA ALA A 125 -15.29 -4.08 -9.98
C ALA A 125 -14.27 -2.94 -10.08
N ALA A 126 -13.97 -2.25 -8.97
CA ALA A 126 -12.93 -1.23 -8.89
C ALA A 126 -11.54 -1.80 -9.21
N TYR A 127 -11.23 -3.00 -8.69
CA TYR A 127 -9.96 -3.68 -9.00
C TYR A 127 -9.85 -3.97 -10.50
N ALA A 128 -10.91 -4.51 -11.12
CA ALA A 128 -10.94 -4.76 -12.55
C ALA A 128 -10.79 -3.46 -13.37
N ALA A 129 -11.48 -2.38 -12.98
CA ALA A 129 -11.35 -1.06 -13.60
C ALA A 129 -9.91 -0.51 -13.47
N ASN A 130 -9.28 -0.67 -12.31
CA ASN A 130 -7.88 -0.28 -12.10
C ASN A 130 -6.91 -1.04 -13.02
N LYS A 131 -7.13 -2.36 -13.24
CA LYS A 131 -6.34 -3.16 -14.19
C LYS A 131 -6.55 -2.75 -15.65
N LEU A 132 -7.71 -2.23 -15.99
CA LEU A 132 -8.02 -1.68 -17.32
C LEU A 132 -7.50 -0.23 -17.50
N GLY A 133 -6.96 0.40 -16.45
CA GLY A 133 -6.54 1.80 -16.48
C GLY A 133 -7.70 2.81 -16.41
N ASP A 134 -8.93 2.35 -16.16
CA ASP A 134 -10.12 3.20 -16.05
C ASP A 134 -10.23 3.78 -14.63
N VAL A 135 -9.50 4.87 -14.42
CA VAL A 135 -9.40 5.57 -13.13
C VAL A 135 -10.77 6.11 -12.69
N GLY A 136 -11.56 6.62 -13.64
CA GLY A 136 -12.87 7.22 -13.35
C GLY A 136 -13.85 6.18 -12.81
N GLU A 137 -13.95 5.04 -13.49
CA GLU A 137 -14.84 3.95 -13.07
C GLU A 137 -14.36 3.28 -11.78
N ARG A 138 -13.03 3.13 -11.60
CA ARG A 138 -12.46 2.67 -10.33
C ARG A 138 -12.96 3.53 -9.16
N ASP A 139 -12.81 4.84 -9.27
CA ASP A 139 -13.15 5.77 -8.19
C ASP A 139 -14.66 5.82 -7.93
N GLN A 140 -15.49 5.71 -8.97
CA GLN A 140 -16.94 5.57 -8.82
C GLN A 140 -17.34 4.27 -8.11
N CYS A 141 -16.71 3.15 -8.46
CA CYS A 141 -16.95 1.88 -7.80
C CYS A 141 -16.56 1.93 -6.32
N LEU A 142 -15.42 2.53 -5.98
CA LEU A 142 -14.97 2.68 -4.59
C LEU A 142 -15.88 3.62 -3.79
N LEU A 143 -16.41 4.68 -4.40
CA LEU A 143 -17.41 5.55 -3.77
C LEU A 143 -18.67 4.75 -3.42
N LYS A 144 -19.23 3.99 -4.38
CA LYS A 144 -20.39 3.13 -4.14
C LYS A 144 -20.11 2.04 -3.10
N ALA A 145 -18.89 1.53 -3.04
CA ALA A 145 -18.48 0.57 -2.01
C ALA A 145 -18.56 1.19 -0.61
N ALA A 146 -18.05 2.40 -0.42
CA ALA A 146 -18.12 3.13 0.86
C ALA A 146 -19.56 3.51 1.23
N GLU A 147 -20.38 3.96 0.27
CA GLU A 147 -21.80 4.27 0.49
C GLU A 147 -22.62 3.04 0.88
N SER A 148 -22.32 1.88 0.28
CA SER A 148 -23.05 0.63 0.55
C SER A 148 -22.78 0.06 1.94
N THR A 149 -21.62 0.37 2.53
CA THR A 149 -21.18 -0.16 3.82
C THR A 149 -20.34 0.91 4.55
N PRO A 150 -20.98 1.85 5.26
CA PRO A 150 -20.29 2.97 5.93
C PRO A 150 -19.18 2.52 6.89
N ASP A 151 -19.37 1.43 7.61
CA ASP A 151 -18.36 0.86 8.53
C ASP A 151 -17.09 0.37 7.82
N ALA A 152 -17.15 0.18 6.50
CA ALA A 152 -16.01 -0.22 5.70
C ALA A 152 -15.26 0.97 5.05
N ALA A 153 -15.62 2.21 5.32
CA ALA A 153 -15.03 3.39 4.69
C ALA A 153 -13.50 3.42 4.77
N LEU A 154 -12.93 3.10 5.92
CA LEU A 154 -11.48 3.01 6.10
C LEU A 154 -10.86 1.89 5.24
N ALA A 155 -11.49 0.73 5.18
CA ALA A 155 -11.01 -0.39 4.36
C ALA A 155 -11.04 -0.04 2.87
N VAL A 156 -12.09 0.66 2.42
CA VAL A 156 -12.21 1.16 1.05
C VAL A 156 -11.13 2.21 0.74
N ALA A 157 -10.87 3.15 1.66
CA ALA A 157 -9.82 4.16 1.51
C ALA A 157 -8.42 3.51 1.39
N LEU A 158 -8.11 2.53 2.24
CA LEU A 158 -6.87 1.76 2.17
C LEU A 158 -6.73 1.01 0.84
N THR A 159 -7.80 0.38 0.38
CA THR A 159 -7.83 -0.32 -0.92
C THR A 159 -7.65 0.65 -2.08
N LYS A 160 -8.28 1.84 -2.01
CA LYS A 160 -8.10 2.92 -2.99
C LYS A 160 -6.65 3.35 -3.08
N ALA A 161 -6.03 3.64 -1.94
CA ALA A 161 -4.62 4.05 -1.87
C ALA A 161 -3.68 2.97 -2.43
N GLU A 162 -3.95 1.69 -2.13
CA GLU A 162 -3.18 0.56 -2.66
C GLU A 162 -3.28 0.45 -4.18
N MET A 163 -4.50 0.60 -4.74
CA MET A 163 -4.70 0.62 -6.20
C MET A 163 -4.01 1.82 -6.86
N GLN A 164 -4.04 3.00 -6.23
CA GLN A 164 -3.35 4.20 -6.69
C GLN A 164 -1.84 4.02 -6.68
N SER A 165 -1.29 3.44 -5.61
CA SER A 165 0.15 3.14 -5.50
C SER A 165 0.59 2.11 -6.54
N ALA A 166 -0.20 1.07 -6.77
CA ALA A 166 0.07 0.04 -7.78
C ALA A 166 0.12 0.59 -9.23
N THR A 167 -0.52 1.73 -9.47
CA THR A 167 -0.48 2.46 -10.76
C THR A 167 0.43 3.70 -10.71
N GLN A 168 1.34 3.77 -9.73
CA GLN A 168 2.29 4.87 -9.53
C GLN A 168 1.66 6.25 -9.30
N GLN A 169 0.38 6.30 -8.93
CA GLN A 169 -0.34 7.53 -8.60
C GLN A 169 -0.08 7.92 -7.13
N TYR A 170 1.18 8.03 -6.74
CA TYR A 170 1.58 8.22 -5.33
C TYR A 170 1.04 9.51 -4.71
N ALA A 171 0.92 10.59 -5.49
CA ALA A 171 0.33 11.84 -5.00
C ALA A 171 -1.16 11.67 -4.62
N ASN A 172 -1.91 10.91 -5.42
CA ASN A 172 -3.31 10.60 -5.13
C ASN A 172 -3.43 9.64 -3.94
N ALA A 173 -2.54 8.63 -3.85
CA ALA A 173 -2.48 7.71 -2.72
C ALA A 173 -2.20 8.47 -1.42
N ARG A 174 -1.22 9.39 -1.43
CA ARG A 174 -0.93 10.28 -0.30
C ARG A 174 -2.18 11.04 0.15
N ALA A 175 -2.85 11.75 -0.75
CA ALA A 175 -4.04 12.52 -0.41
C ALA A 175 -5.16 11.65 0.20
N THR A 176 -5.38 10.46 -0.37
CA THR A 176 -6.35 9.48 0.16
C THR A 176 -5.97 9.02 1.58
N LEU A 177 -4.67 8.77 1.83
CA LEU A 177 -4.17 8.29 3.12
C LEU A 177 -4.09 9.39 4.17
N GLU A 178 -3.77 10.63 3.79
CA GLU A 178 -3.83 11.79 4.68
C GLU A 178 -5.25 11.99 5.22
N GLN A 179 -6.26 11.87 4.35
CA GLN A 179 -7.65 11.90 4.79
C GLN A 179 -7.98 10.71 5.69
N ALA A 180 -7.59 9.49 5.32
CA ALA A 180 -7.80 8.31 6.15
C ALA A 180 -7.09 8.41 7.52
N LYS A 181 -5.96 9.13 7.61
CA LYS A 181 -5.26 9.40 8.86
C LYS A 181 -6.05 10.34 9.77
N VAL A 182 -6.80 11.30 9.22
CA VAL A 182 -7.70 12.17 10.03
C VAL A 182 -8.76 11.33 10.72
N ASP A 183 -9.37 10.39 9.99
CA ASP A 183 -10.45 9.54 10.52
C ASP A 183 -9.91 8.44 11.46
N ALA A 184 -8.70 7.94 11.19
CA ALA A 184 -8.07 6.85 11.93
C ALA A 184 -6.58 7.11 12.20
N PRO A 185 -6.22 8.09 13.06
CA PRO A 185 -4.84 8.58 13.23
C PRO A 185 -3.86 7.54 13.76
N ASN A 186 -4.36 6.48 14.38
CA ASN A 186 -3.53 5.45 15.01
C ASN A 186 -3.51 4.13 14.24
N HIS A 187 -4.08 4.08 13.05
CA HIS A 187 -4.20 2.85 12.29
C HIS A 187 -2.87 2.51 11.60
N THR A 188 -2.25 1.40 11.99
CA THR A 188 -0.88 1.01 11.58
C THR A 188 -0.72 0.86 10.06
N ARG A 189 -1.74 0.33 9.36
CA ARG A 189 -1.69 0.17 7.90
C ARG A 189 -1.78 1.52 7.18
N VAL A 190 -2.56 2.48 7.69
CA VAL A 190 -2.62 3.85 7.15
C VAL A 190 -1.25 4.51 7.28
N LEU A 191 -0.64 4.45 8.47
CA LEU A 191 0.68 5.03 8.72
C LEU A 191 1.76 4.40 7.83
N ARG A 192 1.72 3.09 7.63
CA ARG A 192 2.67 2.37 6.75
C ARG A 192 2.54 2.81 5.30
N GLN A 193 1.33 2.75 4.73
CA GLN A 193 1.11 3.13 3.34
C GLN A 193 1.39 4.61 3.09
N LEU A 194 1.13 5.47 4.09
CA LEU A 194 1.46 6.89 4.02
C LEU A 194 2.98 7.11 3.99
N ALA A 195 3.73 6.40 4.84
CA ALA A 195 5.19 6.44 4.81
C ALA A 195 5.75 5.98 3.46
N GLU A 196 5.21 4.88 2.92
CA GLU A 196 5.57 4.38 1.59
C GLU A 196 5.28 5.41 0.49
N SER A 197 4.11 6.08 0.56
CA SER A 197 3.73 7.12 -0.41
C SER A 197 4.64 8.34 -0.34
N TYR A 198 5.00 8.82 0.86
CA TYR A 198 5.95 9.90 1.03
C TYR A 198 7.35 9.52 0.51
N GLU A 199 7.81 8.30 0.77
CA GLU A 199 9.10 7.79 0.27
C GLU A 199 9.14 7.79 -1.26
N GLN A 200 8.10 7.29 -1.92
CA GLN A 200 8.00 7.26 -3.39
C GLN A 200 7.93 8.67 -4.01
N LEU A 201 7.38 9.63 -3.30
CA LEU A 201 7.32 11.03 -3.72
C LEU A 201 8.59 11.82 -3.40
N GLY A 202 9.52 11.27 -2.62
CA GLY A 202 10.67 12.00 -2.10
C GLY A 202 10.31 13.11 -1.12
N ASP A 203 9.12 13.05 -0.50
CA ASP A 203 8.70 14.01 0.52
C ASP A 203 9.30 13.64 1.88
N TRP A 204 10.63 13.78 1.94
CA TRP A 204 11.42 13.43 3.13
C TRP A 204 11.03 14.20 4.39
N PRO A 205 10.70 15.51 4.31
CA PRO A 205 10.25 16.25 5.49
C PRO A 205 8.98 15.66 6.11
N ALA A 206 7.95 15.40 5.29
CA ALA A 206 6.71 14.82 5.77
C ALA A 206 6.90 13.39 6.31
N LEU A 207 7.76 12.61 5.62
CA LEU A 207 8.11 11.25 6.03
C LEU A 207 8.82 11.23 7.39
N LEU A 208 9.82 12.07 7.60
CA LEU A 208 10.55 12.16 8.87
C LEU A 208 9.67 12.71 10.00
N ALA A 209 8.74 13.61 9.71
CA ALA A 209 7.76 14.08 10.69
C ALA A 209 6.81 12.96 11.16
N LEU A 210 6.59 11.92 10.34
CA LEU A 210 5.76 10.76 10.68
C LEU A 210 6.46 9.75 11.62
N VAL A 211 7.79 9.79 11.72
CA VAL A 211 8.62 8.81 12.48
C VAL A 211 8.17 8.60 13.94
N PRO A 212 7.84 9.65 14.73
CA PRO A 212 7.39 9.45 16.10
C PRO A 212 6.12 8.59 16.20
N GLU A 213 5.19 8.76 15.26
CA GLU A 213 3.95 7.98 15.21
C GLU A 213 4.24 6.52 14.78
N LEU A 214 5.10 6.32 13.77
CA LEU A 214 5.52 5.00 13.30
C LEU A 214 6.16 4.19 14.45
N ARG A 215 7.02 4.81 15.24
CA ARG A 215 7.66 4.19 16.41
C ARG A 215 6.66 3.89 17.52
N LYS A 216 5.82 4.88 17.88
CA LYS A 216 4.81 4.73 18.94
C LYS A 216 3.85 3.57 18.67
N ARG A 217 3.55 3.32 17.39
CA ARG A 217 2.62 2.25 16.97
C ARG A 217 3.32 0.96 16.53
N ALA A 218 4.65 0.90 16.65
CA ALA A 218 5.45 -0.26 16.20
C ALA A 218 5.07 -0.73 14.79
N VAL A 219 4.93 0.24 13.85
CA VAL A 219 4.53 -0.04 12.46
C VAL A 219 5.56 -0.91 11.76
N TYR A 220 6.83 -0.71 12.10
CA TYR A 220 7.98 -1.52 11.68
C TYR A 220 8.66 -2.12 12.92
N ASP A 221 9.26 -3.28 12.77
CA ASP A 221 10.20 -3.81 13.77
C ASP A 221 11.46 -2.92 13.86
N THR A 222 12.25 -3.11 14.90
CA THR A 222 13.41 -2.27 15.21
C THR A 222 14.43 -2.20 14.06
N ASP A 223 14.73 -3.36 13.45
CA ASP A 223 15.75 -3.45 12.40
C ASP A 223 15.25 -2.82 11.09
N THR A 224 14.01 -3.10 10.71
CA THR A 224 13.36 -2.49 9.54
C THR A 224 13.25 -0.97 9.72
N MET A 225 12.88 -0.49 10.92
CA MET A 225 12.81 0.94 11.22
C MET A 225 14.18 1.59 11.07
N ARG A 226 15.24 0.97 11.62
CA ARG A 226 16.61 1.48 11.51
C ARG A 226 17.07 1.57 10.06
N ALA A 227 16.85 0.52 9.28
CA ALA A 227 17.19 0.49 7.86
C ALA A 227 16.41 1.54 7.06
N SER A 228 15.11 1.69 7.35
CA SER A 228 14.27 2.70 6.72
C SER A 228 14.71 4.13 7.05
N LEU A 229 14.99 4.41 8.31
CA LEU A 229 15.48 5.72 8.75
C LEU A 229 16.81 6.08 8.08
N ARG A 230 17.75 5.12 7.98
CA ARG A 230 19.01 5.33 7.25
C ARG A 230 18.73 5.75 5.81
N ARG A 231 17.90 4.98 5.09
CA ARG A 231 17.54 5.27 3.69
C ARG A 231 16.83 6.63 3.53
N TRP A 232 15.92 6.97 4.43
CA TRP A 232 15.19 8.23 4.40
C TRP A 232 16.08 9.43 4.65
N TRP A 233 17.02 9.33 5.58
CA TRP A 233 18.00 10.38 5.83
C TRP A 233 18.98 10.55 4.66
N ILE A 234 19.42 9.45 4.03
CA ILE A 234 20.25 9.51 2.81
C ILE A 234 19.48 10.27 1.72
N GLY A 235 18.25 9.89 1.44
CA GLY A 235 17.40 10.58 0.46
C GLY A 235 17.20 12.07 0.80
N ARG A 236 17.03 12.38 2.09
CA ARG A 236 16.92 13.78 2.55
C ARG A 236 18.17 14.58 2.30
N PHE A 237 19.35 14.02 2.56
CA PHE A 237 20.63 14.72 2.29
C PHE A 237 20.87 14.90 0.79
N ASP A 238 20.51 13.94 -0.02
CA ASP A 238 20.65 14.05 -1.47
C ASP A 238 19.75 15.15 -2.06
N HIS A 239 18.60 15.37 -1.45
CA HIS A 239 17.62 16.36 -1.94
C HIS A 239 18.07 17.83 -1.67
N VAL A 240 18.89 18.08 -0.65
CA VAL A 240 19.38 19.43 -0.31
C VAL A 240 20.34 19.99 -1.35
N THR A 241 20.92 19.18 -2.20
CA THR A 241 22.02 19.54 -3.12
C THR A 241 21.64 20.42 -4.30
N VAL A 242 20.38 20.79 -4.48
CA VAL A 242 19.94 21.67 -5.58
C VAL A 242 20.32 23.14 -5.32
N ALA A 243 20.58 23.53 -4.06
CA ALA A 243 21.04 24.87 -3.67
C ALA A 243 22.47 24.79 -3.12
N ALA A 244 23.47 25.11 -3.93
CA ALA A 244 24.84 25.28 -3.43
C ALA A 244 24.98 26.56 -2.60
N GLY A 245 25.76 26.52 -1.51
CA GLY A 245 26.11 27.73 -0.72
C GLY A 245 25.76 27.62 0.77
N ASP A 246 25.85 28.75 1.47
CA ASP A 246 25.68 28.83 2.93
C ASP A 246 24.28 28.35 3.42
N ASP A 247 23.24 28.44 2.60
CA ASP A 247 21.91 28.00 2.96
C ASP A 247 21.83 26.46 2.99
N ALA A 248 22.35 25.79 1.97
CA ALA A 248 22.47 24.34 1.94
C ALA A 248 23.30 23.79 3.09
N ARG A 249 24.42 24.44 3.38
CA ARG A 249 25.27 24.12 4.53
C ARG A 249 24.51 24.20 5.84
N ARG A 250 23.82 25.31 6.10
CA ARG A 250 23.01 25.49 7.33
C ARG A 250 21.91 24.45 7.45
N GLU A 251 21.23 24.16 6.35
CA GLU A 251 20.20 23.14 6.30
C GLU A 251 20.75 21.74 6.62
N LEU A 252 21.87 21.33 6.02
CA LEU A 252 22.52 20.05 6.29
C LEU A 252 22.94 19.91 7.74
N LEU A 253 23.51 20.96 8.35
CA LEU A 253 23.88 20.96 9.77
C LEU A 253 22.66 20.81 10.68
N ALA A 254 21.57 21.50 10.36
CA ALA A 254 20.31 21.39 11.10
C ALA A 254 19.72 19.97 10.96
N GLN A 255 19.72 19.42 9.76
CA GLN A 255 19.24 18.05 9.51
C GLN A 255 20.07 17.01 10.26
N TRP A 256 21.40 17.12 10.25
CA TRP A 256 22.27 16.21 10.99
C TRP A 256 22.01 16.24 12.50
N SER A 257 21.66 17.39 13.04
CA SER A 257 21.28 17.52 14.44
C SER A 257 19.98 16.75 14.78
N GLY A 258 19.12 16.54 13.82
CA GLY A 258 17.86 15.76 13.93
C GLY A 258 18.04 14.25 13.79
N VAL A 259 19.20 13.78 13.29
CA VAL A 259 19.48 12.35 13.17
C VAL A 259 19.60 11.71 14.56
N ASP A 260 19.02 10.54 14.75
CA ASP A 260 19.15 9.76 15.99
C ASP A 260 20.60 9.43 16.31
N LYS A 261 20.96 9.46 17.60
CA LYS A 261 22.34 9.22 18.04
C LYS A 261 22.89 7.88 17.55
N ASP A 262 22.07 6.84 17.56
CA ASP A 262 22.44 5.49 17.15
C ASP A 262 22.75 5.38 15.64
N LEU A 263 22.12 6.24 14.83
CA LEU A 263 22.36 6.29 13.40
C LEU A 263 23.55 7.18 13.01
N ARG A 264 23.97 8.10 13.88
CA ARG A 264 25.12 8.97 13.61
C ARG A 264 26.46 8.23 13.55
N SER A 265 26.51 6.99 14.02
CA SER A 265 27.66 6.09 13.89
C SER A 265 27.58 5.15 12.67
N ASP A 266 26.49 5.20 11.90
CA ASP A 266 26.32 4.36 10.70
C ASP A 266 27.22 4.87 9.57
N PRO A 267 28.17 4.06 9.04
CA PRO A 267 29.13 4.51 8.04
C PRO A 267 28.49 4.94 6.72
N GLU A 268 27.40 4.29 6.28
CA GLU A 268 26.70 4.63 5.03
C GLU A 268 26.02 6.00 5.17
N LEU A 269 25.42 6.28 6.33
CA LEU A 269 24.78 7.55 6.60
C LEU A 269 25.80 8.68 6.72
N ILE A 270 26.93 8.43 7.40
CA ILE A 270 28.04 9.38 7.50
C ILE A 270 28.58 9.71 6.10
N ALA A 271 28.77 8.69 5.25
CA ALA A 271 29.27 8.86 3.89
C ALA A 271 28.31 9.74 3.06
N ALA A 272 27.00 9.48 3.12
CA ALA A 272 26.00 10.27 2.41
C ALA A 272 25.97 11.74 2.89
N TYR A 273 26.01 11.95 4.21
CA TYR A 273 26.05 13.29 4.79
C TYR A 273 27.29 14.07 4.38
N VAL A 274 28.47 13.42 4.45
CA VAL A 274 29.76 14.03 4.03
C VAL A 274 29.76 14.37 2.54
N GLN A 275 29.22 13.49 1.70
CA GLN A 275 29.06 13.77 0.27
C GLN A 275 28.15 14.99 0.03
N ALA A 276 27.04 15.07 0.76
CA ALA A 276 26.15 16.22 0.68
C ALA A 276 26.85 17.53 1.12
N LEU A 277 27.60 17.50 2.23
CA LEU A 277 28.41 18.64 2.68
C LEU A 277 29.43 19.05 1.63
N THR A 278 30.11 18.07 1.01
CA THR A 278 31.13 18.35 -0.04
C THR A 278 30.47 19.01 -1.26
N ARG A 279 29.32 18.56 -1.68
CA ARG A 279 28.53 19.17 -2.78
C ARG A 279 28.09 20.61 -2.43
N ALA A 280 27.74 20.85 -1.16
CA ALA A 280 27.41 22.19 -0.65
C ALA A 280 28.62 23.13 -0.45
N GLY A 281 29.85 22.64 -0.69
CA GLY A 281 31.07 23.41 -0.47
C GLY A 281 31.52 23.50 1.00
N ALA A 282 30.92 22.71 1.89
CA ALA A 282 31.19 22.69 3.33
C ALA A 282 32.31 21.67 3.69
N ALA A 283 33.49 21.84 3.11
CA ALA A 283 34.60 20.89 3.21
C ALA A 283 35.16 20.74 4.63
N ASP A 284 35.21 21.84 5.42
CA ASP A 284 35.68 21.78 6.81
C ASP A 284 34.78 20.97 7.73
N GLU A 285 33.45 21.04 7.53
CA GLU A 285 32.46 20.24 8.25
C GLU A 285 32.51 18.76 7.84
N ALA A 286 32.72 18.52 6.55
CA ALA A 286 32.91 17.17 6.01
C ALA A 286 34.14 16.49 6.65
N GLU A 287 35.29 17.21 6.70
CA GLU A 287 36.50 16.72 7.35
C GLU A 287 36.31 16.46 8.84
N SER A 288 35.71 17.42 9.54
CA SER A 288 35.47 17.30 10.98
C SER A 288 34.58 16.09 11.29
N THR A 289 33.56 15.84 10.44
CA THR A 289 32.64 14.70 10.60
C THR A 289 33.38 13.39 10.39
N LEU A 290 34.14 13.25 9.29
CA LEU A 290 34.93 12.05 9.00
C LEU A 290 36.00 11.79 10.05
N SER A 291 36.73 12.80 10.45
CA SER A 291 37.81 12.68 11.48
C SER A 291 37.25 12.22 12.83
N LYS A 292 36.06 12.69 13.22
CA LYS A 292 35.37 12.23 14.42
C LYS A 292 34.91 10.77 14.30
N ALA A 293 34.30 10.42 13.17
CA ALA A 293 33.79 9.06 12.91
C ALA A 293 34.97 8.06 12.93
N LEU A 294 36.04 8.33 12.20
CA LEU A 294 37.24 7.47 12.10
C LEU A 294 38.00 7.28 13.42
N LYS A 295 37.90 8.27 14.32
CA LYS A 295 38.45 8.14 15.69
C LYS A 295 37.60 7.19 16.57
N GLN A 296 36.30 7.08 16.31
CA GLN A 296 35.42 6.24 17.09
C GLN A 296 35.42 4.81 16.57
N ASP A 297 35.31 4.66 15.24
CA ASP A 297 35.28 3.38 14.57
C ASP A 297 36.00 3.49 13.21
N TRP A 298 37.02 2.66 13.03
CA TRP A 298 37.83 2.67 11.83
C TRP A 298 37.10 1.98 10.69
N ASN A 299 36.84 2.71 9.61
CA ASN A 299 36.12 2.20 8.44
C ASN A 299 36.85 2.57 7.14
N GLU A 300 37.25 1.56 6.37
CA GLU A 300 38.00 1.75 5.11
C GLU A 300 37.23 2.62 4.09
N GLY A 301 35.89 2.47 4.00
CA GLY A 301 35.07 3.28 3.09
C GLY A 301 35.08 4.75 3.42
N LEU A 302 35.03 5.10 4.73
CA LEU A 302 35.14 6.48 5.20
C LEU A 302 36.55 7.03 5.02
N VAL A 303 37.59 6.21 5.17
CA VAL A 303 38.98 6.59 4.88
C VAL A 303 39.17 6.91 3.40
N ALA A 304 38.63 6.05 2.53
CA ALA A 304 38.66 6.29 1.08
C ALA A 304 37.95 7.59 0.68
N LEU A 305 36.82 7.90 1.36
CA LEU A 305 36.07 9.14 1.18
C LEU A 305 36.90 10.35 1.65
N TYR A 306 37.62 10.23 2.80
CA TYR A 306 38.50 11.25 3.30
C TYR A 306 39.58 11.63 2.29
N GLY A 307 40.18 10.66 1.62
CA GLY A 307 41.17 10.87 0.58
C GLY A 307 40.66 11.56 -0.68
N ARG A 308 39.36 11.66 -0.86
CA ARG A 308 38.70 12.34 -1.99
C ARG A 308 38.20 13.74 -1.65
N LEU A 309 38.29 14.18 -0.40
CA LEU A 309 37.92 15.54 -0.02
C LEU A 309 38.91 16.55 -0.65
N HIS A 310 38.36 17.60 -1.23
CA HIS A 310 39.16 18.73 -1.76
C HIS A 310 39.12 19.87 -0.77
N MET A 311 40.17 19.97 0.07
CA MET A 311 40.34 21.01 1.09
C MET A 311 41.81 21.40 1.19
N GLY A 312 42.17 22.19 2.16
CA GLY A 312 43.58 22.57 2.38
C GLY A 312 44.48 21.35 2.54
N ALA A 313 45.10 20.91 1.44
CA ALA A 313 45.75 19.62 1.31
C ALA A 313 46.85 19.38 2.34
N ALA A 314 47.54 20.42 2.81
CA ALA A 314 48.59 20.32 3.84
C ALA A 314 48.02 19.92 5.21
N ARG A 315 46.90 20.50 5.63
CA ARG A 315 46.23 20.17 6.90
C ARG A 315 45.65 18.74 6.84
N GLN A 316 45.02 18.40 5.71
CA GLN A 316 44.45 17.09 5.47
C GLN A 316 45.54 15.99 5.51
N LEU A 317 46.70 16.24 4.89
CA LEU A 317 47.86 15.35 4.91
C LEU A 317 48.33 15.09 6.35
N ALA A 318 48.52 16.15 7.15
CA ALA A 318 48.97 16.02 8.54
C ALA A 318 48.01 15.20 9.39
N THR A 319 46.68 15.40 9.21
CA THR A 319 45.68 14.62 9.90
C THR A 319 45.72 13.15 9.49
N ALA A 320 45.79 12.83 8.18
CA ALA A 320 45.84 11.47 7.67
C ALA A 320 47.15 10.77 8.07
N GLN A 321 48.29 11.46 8.08
CA GLN A 321 49.56 10.89 8.53
C GLN A 321 49.52 10.47 10.02
N ALA A 322 48.78 11.18 10.85
CA ALA A 322 48.66 10.81 12.25
C ALA A 322 47.95 9.41 12.42
N TRP A 323 47.16 9.00 11.46
CA TRP A 323 46.48 7.67 11.46
C TRP A 323 47.41 6.53 11.02
N LEU A 324 48.58 6.82 10.42
CA LEU A 324 49.54 5.75 10.09
C LEU A 324 50.09 5.04 11.33
N LYS A 325 50.18 5.73 12.46
CA LYS A 325 50.71 5.11 13.69
C LYS A 325 49.82 3.96 14.18
N PRO A 326 48.48 4.10 14.29
CA PRO A 326 47.60 2.96 14.62
C PRO A 326 47.29 2.04 13.44
N HIS A 327 47.41 2.48 12.18
CA HIS A 327 47.05 1.74 10.98
C HIS A 327 48.15 1.77 9.89
N PRO A 328 49.36 1.25 10.14
CA PRO A 328 50.54 1.50 9.28
C PRO A 328 50.44 0.86 7.89
N ASN A 329 49.69 -0.24 7.75
CA ASN A 329 49.57 -1.01 6.49
C ASN A 329 48.11 -1.04 5.97
N ASP A 330 47.29 -0.09 6.37
CA ASP A 330 45.91 -0.02 5.86
C ASP A 330 45.90 0.45 4.41
N PRO A 331 45.44 -0.38 3.46
CA PRO A 331 45.49 -0.07 2.02
C PRO A 331 44.66 1.17 1.66
N ALA A 332 43.52 1.38 2.33
CA ALA A 332 42.63 2.51 2.08
C ALA A 332 43.26 3.82 2.59
N LEU A 333 43.93 3.77 3.74
CA LEU A 333 44.67 4.91 4.26
C LEU A 333 45.85 5.30 3.36
N LEU A 334 46.62 4.33 2.93
CA LEU A 334 47.74 4.55 2.02
C LEU A 334 47.27 5.13 0.67
N LEU A 335 46.18 4.66 0.13
CA LEU A 335 45.56 5.27 -1.06
C LEU A 335 45.10 6.70 -0.81
N ALA A 336 44.43 6.95 0.32
CA ALA A 336 43.99 8.29 0.70
C ALA A 336 45.18 9.26 0.84
N LEU A 337 46.27 8.85 1.52
CA LEU A 337 47.49 9.61 1.63
C LEU A 337 48.15 9.89 0.28
N GLY A 338 48.16 8.93 -0.62
CA GLY A 338 48.64 9.11 -1.98
C GLY A 338 47.86 10.17 -2.75
N ARG A 339 46.54 10.17 -2.67
CA ARG A 339 45.67 11.19 -3.27
C ARG A 339 45.88 12.58 -2.67
N ILE A 340 45.96 12.66 -1.35
CA ILE A 340 46.20 13.92 -0.66
C ILE A 340 47.59 14.49 -0.99
N ALA A 341 48.61 13.64 -1.09
CA ALA A 341 49.97 14.03 -1.51
C ALA A 341 49.97 14.54 -2.95
N LEU A 342 49.20 13.91 -3.87
CA LEU A 342 49.02 14.44 -5.24
C LEU A 342 48.36 15.81 -5.25
N ALA A 343 47.33 16.01 -4.42
CA ALA A 343 46.67 17.31 -4.29
C ALA A 343 47.59 18.40 -3.69
N ASN A 344 48.66 18.01 -2.95
CA ASN A 344 49.73 18.87 -2.45
C ASN A 344 50.88 19.03 -3.44
N ASP A 345 50.81 18.48 -4.65
CA ASP A 345 51.88 18.41 -5.65
C ASP A 345 53.18 17.67 -5.16
N ASP A 346 53.08 16.91 -4.07
CA ASP A 346 54.17 16.08 -3.53
C ASP A 346 54.15 14.70 -4.21
N ARG A 347 54.62 14.67 -5.46
CA ARG A 347 54.62 13.44 -6.30
C ARG A 347 55.50 12.34 -5.73
N ALA A 348 56.57 12.70 -4.99
CA ALA A 348 57.48 11.73 -4.40
C ALA A 348 56.76 10.91 -3.29
N LYS A 349 56.13 11.61 -2.32
CA LYS A 349 55.34 10.93 -1.28
C LYS A 349 54.10 10.25 -1.83
N ALA A 350 53.44 10.84 -2.84
CA ALA A 350 52.31 10.21 -3.49
C ALA A 350 52.68 8.86 -4.06
N ARG A 351 53.80 8.76 -4.74
CA ARG A 351 54.35 7.50 -5.29
C ARG A 351 54.60 6.47 -4.19
N GLU A 352 55.31 6.88 -3.11
CA GLU A 352 55.60 6.03 -1.98
C GLU A 352 54.35 5.43 -1.35
N TYR A 353 53.32 6.25 -1.07
CA TYR A 353 52.05 5.80 -0.50
C TYR A 353 51.25 4.92 -1.45
N LEU A 354 51.18 5.26 -2.74
CA LEU A 354 50.44 4.48 -3.71
C LEU A 354 51.11 3.12 -3.97
N GLU A 355 52.46 3.06 -4.06
CA GLU A 355 53.18 1.81 -4.18
C GLU A 355 52.97 0.91 -2.95
N ALA A 356 53.02 1.51 -1.74
CA ALA A 356 52.73 0.81 -0.50
C ALA A 356 51.28 0.28 -0.45
N SER A 357 50.31 1.09 -0.88
CA SER A 357 48.90 0.69 -0.98
C SER A 357 48.73 -0.48 -1.95
N LEU A 358 49.38 -0.43 -3.14
CA LEU A 358 49.33 -1.48 -4.13
C LEU A 358 49.93 -2.79 -3.60
N ALA A 359 51.05 -2.70 -2.88
CA ALA A 359 51.71 -3.83 -2.27
C ALA A 359 50.86 -4.48 -1.15
N ALA A 360 50.16 -3.67 -0.35
CA ALA A 360 49.26 -4.15 0.70
C ALA A 360 48.03 -4.82 0.17
N ARG A 361 47.37 -4.20 -0.83
CA ARG A 361 46.17 -4.77 -1.50
C ARG A 361 46.02 -4.17 -2.90
N PRO A 362 46.29 -4.99 -3.95
CA PRO A 362 46.03 -4.56 -5.33
C PRO A 362 44.55 -4.24 -5.54
N SER A 363 44.24 -3.07 -6.13
CA SER A 363 42.91 -2.65 -6.49
C SER A 363 42.93 -1.82 -7.79
N ALA A 364 41.80 -1.81 -8.50
CA ALA A 364 41.65 -1.02 -9.72
C ALA A 364 41.89 0.47 -9.46
N GLU A 365 41.46 0.99 -8.32
CA GLU A 365 41.65 2.39 -7.92
C GLU A 365 43.13 2.75 -7.74
N VAL A 366 43.84 1.97 -6.94
CA VAL A 366 45.28 2.21 -6.70
C VAL A 366 46.09 2.12 -7.99
N SER A 367 45.84 1.06 -8.79
CA SER A 367 46.51 0.86 -10.08
C SER A 367 46.21 2.00 -11.05
N THR A 368 45.01 2.57 -11.03
CA THR A 368 44.64 3.72 -11.86
C THR A 368 45.37 4.99 -11.42
N GLU A 369 45.37 5.29 -10.11
CA GLU A 369 46.02 6.50 -9.57
C GLU A 369 47.54 6.46 -9.79
N LEU A 370 48.16 5.31 -9.50
CA LEU A 370 49.60 5.14 -9.69
C LEU A 370 49.99 5.16 -11.17
N GLY A 371 49.15 4.51 -12.04
CA GLY A 371 49.34 4.55 -13.48
C GLY A 371 49.26 5.98 -14.05
N ARG A 372 48.32 6.81 -13.58
CA ARG A 372 48.24 8.24 -13.93
C ARG A 372 49.49 9.03 -13.46
N LEU A 373 49.97 8.74 -12.27
CA LEU A 373 51.16 9.37 -11.73
C LEU A 373 52.40 9.03 -12.59
N TYR A 374 52.56 7.75 -12.97
CA TYR A 374 53.65 7.33 -13.84
C TYR A 374 53.57 7.91 -15.27
N LEU A 375 52.37 8.13 -15.80
CA LEU A 375 52.18 8.84 -17.06
C LEU A 375 52.67 10.31 -16.93
N ALA A 376 52.30 10.97 -15.83
CA ALA A 376 52.70 12.35 -15.57
C ALA A 376 54.20 12.53 -15.31
N THR A 377 54.91 11.49 -14.86
CA THR A 377 56.36 11.47 -14.65
C THR A 377 57.16 10.93 -15.83
N GLY A 378 56.48 10.47 -16.90
CA GLY A 378 57.10 9.97 -18.13
C GLY A 378 57.42 8.46 -18.15
N GLU A 379 57.08 7.72 -17.12
CA GLU A 379 57.32 6.27 -16.97
C GLU A 379 56.25 5.46 -17.68
N ARG A 380 56.12 5.61 -18.99
CA ARG A 380 55.03 5.08 -19.84
C ARG A 380 54.84 3.53 -19.77
N ALA A 381 55.95 2.80 -19.69
CA ALA A 381 55.90 1.32 -19.65
C ALA A 381 55.19 0.85 -18.37
N ARG A 382 55.63 1.33 -17.20
CA ARG A 382 54.98 1.03 -15.89
C ARG A 382 53.52 1.48 -15.83
N ALA A 383 53.25 2.66 -16.38
CA ALA A 383 51.91 3.17 -16.45
C ALA A 383 50.97 2.24 -17.26
N GLY A 384 51.45 1.73 -18.41
CA GLY A 384 50.70 0.81 -19.25
C GLY A 384 50.36 -0.51 -18.54
N GLU A 385 51.32 -1.07 -17.80
CA GLU A 385 51.13 -2.30 -17.01
C GLU A 385 50.09 -2.10 -15.93
N LEU A 386 50.17 -1.00 -15.16
CA LEU A 386 49.23 -0.70 -14.05
C LEU A 386 47.82 -0.40 -14.56
N LEU A 387 47.68 0.37 -15.62
CA LEU A 387 46.38 0.65 -16.20
C LEU A 387 45.76 -0.61 -16.83
N GLY A 388 46.59 -1.50 -17.40
CA GLY A 388 46.14 -2.81 -17.84
C GLY A 388 45.62 -3.69 -16.69
N GLN A 389 46.34 -3.70 -15.55
CA GLN A 389 45.92 -4.39 -14.34
C GLN A 389 44.60 -3.79 -13.77
N ALA A 390 44.47 -2.47 -13.78
CA ALA A 390 43.25 -1.81 -13.32
C ALA A 390 42.02 -2.27 -14.14
N LEU A 391 42.16 -2.38 -15.44
CA LEU A 391 41.09 -2.87 -16.33
C LEU A 391 40.73 -4.34 -16.06
N THR A 392 41.73 -5.17 -15.78
CA THR A 392 41.50 -6.60 -15.50
C THR A 392 40.77 -6.76 -14.17
N ILE A 393 41.24 -6.10 -13.09
CA ILE A 393 40.63 -6.15 -11.77
C ILE A 393 39.21 -5.53 -11.80
N GLY A 394 39.02 -4.40 -12.48
CA GLY A 394 37.72 -3.74 -12.60
C GLY A 394 36.72 -4.54 -13.45
N GLY A 395 37.20 -5.33 -14.42
CA GLY A 395 36.36 -6.24 -15.20
C GLY A 395 35.84 -7.44 -14.41
N GLU A 396 36.64 -7.98 -13.50
CA GLU A 396 36.25 -9.10 -12.63
C GLU A 396 35.28 -8.66 -11.50
N THR A 397 35.40 -7.44 -11.03
CA THR A 397 34.53 -6.90 -9.94
C THR A 397 33.26 -6.21 -10.46
N GLY A 398 33.09 -6.06 -11.77
CA GLY A 398 31.97 -5.31 -12.37
C GLY A 398 32.07 -3.78 -12.21
N ASP A 399 33.11 -3.30 -11.57
CA ASP A 399 33.35 -1.90 -11.23
C ASP A 399 34.38 -1.29 -12.20
N SER A 400 33.99 -1.10 -13.46
CA SER A 400 34.87 -0.51 -14.47
C SER A 400 35.02 0.99 -14.20
N PRO A 401 36.24 1.47 -13.92
CA PRO A 401 36.51 2.91 -13.65
C PRO A 401 36.21 3.84 -14.85
N LEU A 402 35.98 3.26 -16.04
CA LEU A 402 35.59 3.99 -17.24
C LEU A 402 34.09 4.32 -17.31
N ARG A 403 33.22 3.67 -16.52
CA ARG A 403 31.79 3.97 -16.47
C ARG A 403 31.44 5.15 -15.53
N SER A 404 32.27 5.45 -14.55
CA SER A 404 32.03 6.54 -13.60
C SER A 404 32.09 7.93 -14.27
N ASN A 405 32.92 8.13 -15.30
CA ASN A 405 33.05 9.42 -15.97
C ASN A 405 32.04 9.63 -17.13
N ALA A 406 31.49 8.56 -17.70
CA ALA A 406 30.53 8.68 -18.80
C ALA A 406 29.12 9.12 -18.35
N ILE A 407 28.80 9.00 -17.06
CA ILE A 407 27.50 9.44 -16.50
C ILE A 407 27.50 10.95 -16.21
N VAL A 408 28.68 11.57 -16.03
CA VAL A 408 28.78 13.02 -15.77
C VAL A 408 28.69 13.83 -17.07
N GLU A 409 29.11 13.28 -18.22
CA GLU A 409 29.05 13.98 -19.52
C GLU A 409 27.71 13.85 -20.26
N ALA A 410 26.83 12.94 -19.84
CA ALA A 410 25.52 12.73 -20.50
C ALA A 410 24.40 13.62 -19.95
N HIS A 411 24.68 14.52 -18.99
CA HIS A 411 23.71 15.42 -18.36
C HIS A 411 24.22 16.88 -18.26
N SER A 412 25.16 17.27 -19.16
CA SER A 412 25.53 18.69 -19.37
C SER A 412 24.88 19.25 -20.62
#